data_e635e97601a15fc0fd80596923a9cd26
#
_entry.id   e635e97601a15fc0fd80596923a9cd26
#
_cell.length_a   1.000
_cell.length_b   1.000
_cell.length_c   1.000
_cell.angle_alpha   90.00
_cell.angle_beta   90.00
_cell.angle_gamma   90.00
#
_symmetry.space_group_name_H-M   'P 1'
#
loop_
_entity.id
_entity.type
_entity.pdbx_description
1 polymer ?
#
loop_
_entity_poly.entity_id
_entity_poly.type
_entity_poly.pdbx_seq_one_letter_code
_entity_poly.pdbx_strand_id
1 'polypeptide(L)'
;ENHEFVEWEGGENRKVDISKMRDGEVVVLDNGTLRVAEKTWKAAGVAVPVFSLRSEHSYGVGDFGDLARFADWMALAGMKILQILPVNDTTMQHNWQDSYPYNIISVFALHPQYLDLEQVGELKDKALMTSFSRRRAELNSLDYTDYEAVERVKDEYMRIKYEEVKDKLDKDDNFRTFIADNKTWLLPYTAFCLLREANRTARFADWGENAVYDYRKAEELWNCEDARYISFIQYHLHTQLKRAAEHAAEKGIAIMGDMPIGVSRDSAEAWANPAIF
;
A
#
# COMPACT_ATOMS: atom_id res chain seq x y z
N GLU A 1 -45.64 -22.43 -11.00
CA GLU A 1 -44.43 -21.85 -10.40
C GLU A 1 -43.33 -22.92 -10.51
N ASN A 2 -42.25 -22.62 -11.23
CA ASN A 2 -41.09 -23.48 -11.32
C ASN A 2 -40.33 -23.40 -9.99
N HIS A 3 -40.47 -24.43 -9.16
CA HIS A 3 -39.63 -24.59 -7.96
C HIS A 3 -38.27 -25.14 -8.39
N GLU A 4 -37.30 -24.29 -8.65
CA GLU A 4 -35.93 -24.74 -8.80
C GLU A 4 -35.37 -25.17 -7.43
N PHE A 5 -34.81 -26.38 -7.38
CA PHE A 5 -34.10 -26.87 -6.20
C PHE A 5 -32.88 -26.01 -5.97
N VAL A 6 -32.76 -25.38 -4.77
CA VAL A 6 -31.68 -24.49 -4.43
C VAL A 6 -30.57 -25.20 -3.65
N GLU A 7 -30.91 -25.84 -2.52
CA GLU A 7 -29.91 -26.51 -1.68
C GLU A 7 -30.57 -27.42 -0.65
N TRP A 8 -29.86 -28.49 -0.23
CA TRP A 8 -30.27 -29.34 0.89
C TRP A 8 -29.81 -28.68 2.24
N GLU A 9 -30.64 -28.91 3.28
CA GLU A 9 -30.23 -28.49 4.62
C GLU A 9 -28.98 -29.25 5.08
N GLY A 10 -28.00 -28.52 5.61
CA GLY A 10 -26.76 -29.09 6.14
C GLY A 10 -26.93 -29.78 7.49
N GLY A 11 -26.03 -30.72 7.80
CA GLY A 11 -26.02 -31.47 9.06
C GLY A 11 -26.86 -32.74 9.03
N GLU A 12 -27.21 -33.26 10.21
CA GLU A 12 -28.06 -34.46 10.32
C GLU A 12 -29.50 -34.13 9.96
N ASN A 13 -30.19 -35.16 9.37
CA ASN A 13 -31.59 -35.04 9.06
C ASN A 13 -32.43 -34.76 10.33
N ARG A 14 -33.39 -33.87 10.19
CA ARG A 14 -34.36 -33.62 11.28
C ARG A 14 -35.22 -34.86 11.47
N LYS A 15 -35.33 -35.31 12.70
CA LYS A 15 -36.13 -36.48 13.08
C LYS A 15 -37.30 -36.04 13.90
N VAL A 16 -38.46 -36.58 13.61
CA VAL A 16 -39.69 -36.41 14.41
C VAL A 16 -40.10 -37.77 14.94
N ASP A 17 -40.22 -37.88 16.24
CA ASP A 17 -40.75 -39.08 16.88
C ASP A 17 -42.28 -39.00 16.93
N ILE A 18 -42.92 -39.80 16.09
CA ILE A 18 -44.39 -39.88 16.04
C ILE A 18 -44.96 -41.05 16.85
N SER A 19 -44.13 -41.81 17.56
CA SER A 19 -44.54 -43.02 18.29
C SER A 19 -45.59 -42.79 19.40
N LYS A 20 -45.72 -41.57 19.87
CA LYS A 20 -46.67 -41.15 20.92
C LYS A 20 -47.86 -40.35 20.41
N MET A 21 -47.99 -40.16 19.11
CA MET A 21 -49.09 -39.45 18.51
C MET A 21 -50.34 -40.32 18.45
N ARG A 22 -51.50 -39.69 18.67
CA ARG A 22 -52.80 -40.34 18.52
C ARG A 22 -53.36 -40.06 17.14
N ASP A 23 -54.23 -40.96 16.71
CA ASP A 23 -54.88 -40.78 15.42
C ASP A 23 -55.71 -39.49 15.41
N GLY A 24 -55.48 -38.63 14.36
CA GLY A 24 -56.11 -37.34 14.23
C GLY A 24 -55.38 -36.19 14.92
N GLU A 25 -54.25 -36.39 15.61
CA GLU A 25 -53.45 -35.33 16.15
C GLU A 25 -52.61 -34.61 15.04
N VAL A 26 -52.55 -33.29 15.14
CA VAL A 26 -51.72 -32.45 14.22
C VAL A 26 -50.54 -31.91 15.02
N VAL A 27 -49.35 -32.23 14.55
CA VAL A 27 -48.11 -31.68 15.12
C VAL A 27 -47.58 -30.54 14.19
N VAL A 28 -47.46 -29.37 14.71
CA VAL A 28 -46.81 -28.26 14.02
C VAL A 28 -45.35 -28.25 14.46
N LEU A 29 -44.44 -28.45 13.48
CA LEU A 29 -43.03 -28.40 13.69
C LEU A 29 -42.50 -27.01 13.26
N ASP A 30 -42.17 -26.19 14.24
CA ASP A 30 -41.39 -25.00 14.03
C ASP A 30 -39.91 -25.39 14.11
N ASN A 31 -39.32 -25.64 12.97
CA ASN A 31 -37.92 -26.06 12.88
C ASN A 31 -36.95 -24.86 12.84
N GLY A 32 -37.44 -23.65 13.05
CA GLY A 32 -36.61 -22.45 13.02
C GLY A 32 -35.94 -22.19 11.64
N THR A 33 -34.72 -21.73 11.70
CA THR A 33 -33.96 -21.35 10.49
C THR A 33 -33.42 -22.59 9.74
N LEU A 34 -33.47 -22.54 8.40
CA LEU A 34 -32.80 -23.52 7.54
C LEU A 34 -31.29 -23.52 7.80
N ARG A 35 -30.72 -24.67 8.09
CA ARG A 35 -29.28 -24.84 8.28
C ARG A 35 -28.61 -25.01 6.90
N VAL A 36 -28.18 -23.91 6.30
CA VAL A 36 -27.38 -23.95 5.09
C VAL A 36 -25.96 -24.37 5.45
N ALA A 37 -25.44 -25.40 4.76
CA ALA A 37 -24.04 -25.78 4.94
C ALA A 37 -23.16 -24.63 4.49
N GLU A 38 -22.45 -24.00 5.41
CA GLU A 38 -21.45 -23.01 5.05
C GLU A 38 -20.40 -23.67 4.17
N LYS A 39 -20.32 -23.23 2.91
CA LYS A 39 -19.21 -23.63 2.03
C LYS A 39 -17.93 -23.01 2.59
N THR A 40 -17.23 -23.74 3.45
CA THR A 40 -15.96 -23.30 4.00
C THR A 40 -14.97 -23.11 2.87
N TRP A 41 -14.65 -21.85 2.55
CA TRP A 41 -13.57 -21.56 1.62
C TRP A 41 -12.23 -21.94 2.26
N LYS A 42 -11.43 -22.75 1.56
CA LYS A 42 -10.10 -23.15 1.99
C LYS A 42 -9.09 -22.64 1.00
N ALA A 43 -8.05 -21.98 1.51
CA ALA A 43 -6.98 -21.45 0.69
C ALA A 43 -5.64 -21.59 1.41
N ALA A 44 -4.58 -21.68 0.62
CA ALA A 44 -3.21 -21.49 1.08
C ALA A 44 -2.71 -20.11 0.63
N GLY A 45 -1.80 -19.54 1.40
CA GLY A 45 -1.21 -18.25 1.08
C GLY A 45 0.20 -18.11 1.65
N VAL A 46 0.82 -16.98 1.36
CA VAL A 46 2.15 -16.61 1.83
C VAL A 46 2.06 -15.27 2.53
N ALA A 47 2.74 -15.13 3.67
CA ALA A 47 3.02 -13.85 4.29
C ALA A 47 4.45 -13.44 3.96
N VAL A 48 4.63 -12.28 3.30
CA VAL A 48 5.95 -11.80 2.88
C VAL A 48 5.98 -10.26 2.88
N PRO A 49 7.04 -9.65 3.46
CA PRO A 49 7.25 -8.21 3.32
C PRO A 49 7.58 -7.87 1.87
N VAL A 50 6.99 -6.78 1.33
CA VAL A 50 7.30 -6.34 -0.05
C VAL A 50 8.80 -6.06 -0.21
N PHE A 51 9.43 -5.43 0.76
CA PHE A 51 10.87 -5.12 0.72
C PHE A 51 11.79 -6.35 0.64
N SER A 52 11.33 -7.54 1.02
CA SER A 52 12.11 -8.78 0.93
C SER A 52 12.02 -9.48 -0.42
N LEU A 53 11.11 -9.05 -1.29
CA LEU A 53 11.02 -9.59 -2.64
C LEU A 53 12.25 -9.17 -3.46
N ARG A 54 12.67 -10.03 -4.37
CA ARG A 54 13.80 -9.77 -5.28
C ARG A 54 13.52 -10.31 -6.66
N SER A 55 13.80 -9.49 -7.66
CA SER A 55 13.83 -9.87 -9.06
C SER A 55 15.01 -9.19 -9.75
N GLU A 56 15.24 -9.49 -11.02
CA GLU A 56 16.23 -8.77 -11.84
C GLU A 56 15.86 -7.30 -12.08
N HIS A 57 14.61 -6.91 -11.81
CA HIS A 57 14.08 -5.55 -11.96
C HIS A 57 14.22 -4.71 -10.69
N SER A 58 14.38 -5.34 -9.53
CA SER A 58 14.51 -4.66 -8.23
C SER A 58 15.79 -3.81 -8.16
N TYR A 59 15.74 -2.75 -7.36
CA TYR A 59 16.91 -1.93 -7.01
C TYR A 59 17.45 -2.28 -5.61
N GLY A 60 17.71 -3.57 -5.35
CA GLY A 60 18.21 -4.03 -4.07
C GLY A 60 17.15 -4.13 -2.95
N VAL A 61 15.91 -3.79 -3.24
CA VAL A 61 14.74 -3.93 -2.37
C VAL A 61 13.54 -4.25 -3.24
N GLY A 62 12.60 -5.05 -2.75
CA GLY A 62 11.36 -5.35 -3.46
C GLY A 62 10.45 -4.13 -3.57
N ASP A 63 9.73 -4.04 -4.68
CA ASP A 63 8.86 -2.93 -5.02
C ASP A 63 7.47 -3.41 -5.49
N PHE A 64 6.59 -2.49 -5.91
CA PHE A 64 5.24 -2.85 -6.34
C PHE A 64 5.21 -3.62 -7.67
N GLY A 65 6.25 -3.50 -8.51
CA GLY A 65 6.42 -4.38 -9.68
C GLY A 65 6.75 -5.80 -9.27
N ASP A 66 7.61 -5.98 -8.26
CA ASP A 66 7.93 -7.29 -7.70
C ASP A 66 6.72 -7.94 -7.02
N LEU A 67 5.87 -7.16 -6.37
CA LEU A 67 4.60 -7.63 -5.80
C LEU A 67 3.69 -8.25 -6.88
N ALA A 68 3.57 -7.60 -8.03
CA ALA A 68 2.79 -8.12 -9.16
C ALA A 68 3.41 -9.42 -9.73
N ARG A 69 4.73 -9.46 -9.93
CA ARG A 69 5.45 -10.66 -10.40
C ARG A 69 5.33 -11.82 -9.42
N PHE A 70 5.36 -11.52 -8.11
CA PHE A 70 5.17 -12.54 -7.09
C PHE A 70 3.75 -13.12 -7.08
N ALA A 71 2.73 -12.32 -7.37
CA ALA A 71 1.37 -12.81 -7.55
C ALA A 71 1.25 -13.77 -8.74
N ASP A 72 1.96 -13.56 -9.84
CA ASP A 72 2.04 -14.51 -10.96
C ASP A 72 2.61 -15.87 -10.51
N TRP A 73 3.72 -15.84 -9.76
CA TRP A 73 4.31 -17.07 -9.22
C TRP A 73 3.33 -17.80 -8.27
N MET A 74 2.66 -17.06 -7.39
CA MET A 74 1.67 -17.64 -6.47
C MET A 74 0.51 -18.30 -7.19
N ALA A 75 0.03 -17.70 -8.28
CA ALA A 75 -1.03 -18.27 -9.10
C ALA A 75 -0.62 -19.61 -9.70
N LEU A 76 0.63 -19.71 -10.21
CA LEU A 76 1.21 -20.96 -10.71
C LEU A 76 1.35 -22.02 -9.61
N ALA A 77 1.67 -21.60 -8.38
CA ALA A 77 1.76 -22.49 -7.22
C ALA A 77 0.38 -22.86 -6.63
N GLY A 78 -0.72 -22.36 -7.17
CA GLY A 78 -2.08 -22.65 -6.70
C GLY A 78 -2.46 -21.94 -5.39
N MET A 79 -1.69 -20.96 -4.95
CA MET A 79 -1.97 -20.15 -3.77
C MET A 79 -3.06 -19.10 -4.05
N LYS A 80 -3.68 -18.55 -2.99
CA LYS A 80 -4.82 -17.63 -3.11
C LYS A 80 -4.73 -16.39 -2.25
N ILE A 81 -3.84 -16.34 -1.24
CA ILE A 81 -3.72 -15.21 -0.34
C ILE A 81 -2.27 -14.77 -0.27
N LEU A 82 -2.03 -13.49 -0.50
CA LEU A 82 -0.75 -12.82 -0.32
C LEU A 82 -0.89 -11.81 0.81
N GLN A 83 -0.37 -12.15 1.98
CA GLN A 83 -0.27 -11.20 3.09
C GLN A 83 1.02 -10.41 2.98
N ILE A 84 0.91 -9.09 3.05
CA ILE A 84 2.07 -8.17 3.06
C ILE A 84 2.14 -7.41 4.38
N LEU A 85 3.34 -6.98 4.76
CA LEU A 85 3.51 -6.04 5.87
C LEU A 85 3.12 -4.61 5.43
N PRO A 86 2.99 -3.65 6.39
CA PRO A 86 2.67 -2.27 6.05
C PRO A 86 3.64 -1.71 5.00
N VAL A 87 3.10 -0.96 4.06
CA VAL A 87 3.85 -0.31 2.97
C VAL A 87 3.82 1.22 3.08
N ASN A 88 3.34 1.71 4.22
CA ASN A 88 3.26 3.13 4.52
C ASN A 88 4.64 3.76 4.68
N ASP A 89 4.70 5.08 4.54
CA ASP A 89 5.95 5.82 4.71
C ASP A 89 6.42 5.84 6.16
N THR A 90 7.68 5.45 6.34
CA THR A 90 8.38 5.39 7.64
C THR A 90 9.61 6.28 7.64
N THR A 91 9.78 7.14 6.63
CA THR A 91 10.99 7.96 6.45
C THR A 91 11.07 9.06 7.50
N MET A 92 11.94 8.89 8.48
CA MET A 92 12.21 9.86 9.55
C MET A 92 13.59 10.48 9.47
N GLN A 93 14.61 9.68 9.17
CA GLN A 93 16.03 10.04 9.30
C GLN A 93 16.85 9.73 8.04
N HIS A 94 16.23 9.17 6.99
CA HIS A 94 16.90 8.73 5.75
C HIS A 94 18.04 7.74 5.98
N ASN A 95 17.83 6.79 6.89
CA ASN A 95 18.78 5.72 7.18
C ASN A 95 18.09 4.38 7.41
N TRP A 96 18.86 3.32 7.62
CA TRP A 96 18.34 1.96 7.77
C TRP A 96 17.27 1.79 8.87
N GLN A 97 17.19 2.68 9.86
CA GLN A 97 16.19 2.61 10.92
C GLN A 97 14.76 2.86 10.39
N ASP A 98 14.66 3.57 9.26
CA ASP A 98 13.40 3.82 8.58
C ASP A 98 12.84 2.57 7.86
N SER A 99 13.60 1.46 7.83
CA SER A 99 13.14 0.19 7.27
C SER A 99 12.11 -0.57 8.11
N TYR A 100 11.88 -0.14 9.36
CA TYR A 100 10.90 -0.79 10.24
C TYR A 100 9.46 -0.40 9.85
N PRO A 101 8.65 -1.33 9.29
CA PRO A 101 7.42 -0.99 8.58
C PRO A 101 6.28 -0.49 9.48
N TYR A 102 6.40 -0.65 10.80
CA TYR A 102 5.34 -0.23 11.73
C TYR A 102 5.56 1.15 12.35
N ASN A 103 6.72 1.78 12.12
CA ASN A 103 7.00 3.12 12.61
C ASN A 103 6.62 4.19 11.57
N ILE A 104 5.36 4.22 11.20
CA ILE A 104 4.87 5.04 10.11
C ILE A 104 4.79 6.52 10.48
N ILE A 105 5.09 7.37 9.50
CA ILE A 105 4.91 8.82 9.58
C ILE A 105 3.61 9.28 8.92
N SER A 106 2.90 8.40 8.22
CA SER A 106 1.60 8.67 7.65
C SER A 106 0.80 7.37 7.46
N VAL A 107 -0.51 7.42 7.74
CA VAL A 107 -1.45 6.32 7.47
C VAL A 107 -1.85 6.24 6.00
N PHE A 108 -1.58 7.28 5.22
CA PHE A 108 -1.98 7.39 3.81
C PHE A 108 -0.79 7.31 2.85
N ALA A 109 0.31 7.98 3.18
CA ALA A 109 1.48 8.03 2.32
C ALA A 109 2.19 6.67 2.26
N LEU A 110 2.66 6.32 1.06
CA LEU A 110 3.40 5.10 0.80
C LEU A 110 4.91 5.38 0.78
N HIS A 111 5.70 4.41 1.24
CA HIS A 111 7.15 4.56 1.34
C HIS A 111 7.81 4.59 -0.05
N PRO A 112 8.64 5.60 -0.35
CA PRO A 112 9.29 5.76 -1.66
C PRO A 112 10.14 4.57 -2.11
N GLN A 113 10.67 3.75 -1.17
CA GLN A 113 11.43 2.56 -1.52
C GLN A 113 10.66 1.55 -2.38
N TYR A 114 9.30 1.55 -2.33
CA TYR A 114 8.47 0.61 -3.10
C TYR A 114 8.19 1.05 -4.54
N LEU A 115 8.75 2.18 -5.00
CA LEU A 115 8.64 2.58 -6.40
C LEU A 115 9.33 1.57 -7.32
N ASP A 116 8.59 1.09 -8.31
CA ASP A 116 9.15 0.44 -9.50
C ASP A 116 9.51 1.52 -10.52
N LEU A 117 10.80 1.75 -10.71
CA LEU A 117 11.30 2.80 -11.61
C LEU A 117 10.99 2.51 -13.08
N GLU A 118 10.86 1.24 -13.47
CA GLU A 118 10.47 0.88 -14.85
C GLU A 118 9.04 1.34 -15.16
N GLN A 119 8.12 1.23 -14.19
CA GLN A 119 6.74 1.71 -14.35
C GLN A 119 6.62 3.25 -14.32
N VAL A 120 7.59 3.96 -13.78
CA VAL A 120 7.64 5.43 -13.87
C VAL A 120 7.98 5.86 -15.30
N GLY A 121 8.70 5.00 -16.04
CA GLY A 121 9.08 5.17 -17.43
C GLY A 121 10.52 5.65 -17.61
N GLU A 122 11.12 5.31 -18.73
CA GLU A 122 12.53 5.59 -19.06
C GLU A 122 12.85 7.09 -19.01
N LEU A 123 14.10 7.40 -18.65
CA LEU A 123 14.66 8.74 -18.79
C LEU A 123 15.04 9.00 -20.24
N LYS A 124 14.98 10.25 -20.66
CA LYS A 124 15.36 10.65 -22.03
C LYS A 124 16.84 10.42 -22.30
N ASP A 125 17.69 10.60 -21.30
CA ASP A 125 19.13 10.41 -21.42
C ASP A 125 19.50 8.92 -21.32
N LYS A 126 19.99 8.36 -22.42
CA LYS A 126 20.40 6.96 -22.52
C LYS A 126 21.66 6.62 -21.68
N ALA A 127 22.55 7.59 -21.49
CA ALA A 127 23.75 7.40 -20.67
C ALA A 127 23.37 7.29 -19.19
N LEU A 128 22.42 8.10 -18.73
CA LEU A 128 21.84 7.99 -17.40
C LEU A 128 21.14 6.65 -17.23
N MET A 129 20.32 6.19 -18.17
CA MET A 129 19.68 4.87 -18.12
C MET A 129 20.69 3.74 -17.97
N THR A 130 21.80 3.79 -18.70
CA THR A 130 22.89 2.81 -18.56
C THR A 130 23.52 2.86 -17.17
N SER A 131 23.73 4.05 -16.61
CA SER A 131 24.25 4.22 -15.24
C SER A 131 23.29 3.66 -14.20
N PHE A 132 22.00 3.93 -14.31
CA PHE A 132 20.98 3.38 -13.40
C PHE A 132 20.87 1.85 -13.50
N SER A 133 20.96 1.29 -14.72
CA SER A 133 20.98 -0.17 -14.90
C SER A 133 22.19 -0.84 -14.22
N ARG A 134 23.36 -0.20 -14.26
CA ARG A 134 24.55 -0.69 -13.53
C ARG A 134 24.34 -0.63 -12.02
N ARG A 135 23.85 0.51 -11.48
CA ARG A 135 23.57 0.68 -10.05
C ARG A 135 22.52 -0.31 -9.57
N ARG A 136 21.49 -0.61 -10.40
CA ARG A 136 20.53 -1.68 -10.13
C ARG A 136 21.21 -3.03 -9.95
N ALA A 137 22.08 -3.42 -10.88
CA ALA A 137 22.80 -4.67 -10.81
C ALA A 137 23.72 -4.73 -9.58
N GLU A 138 24.40 -3.64 -9.24
CA GLU A 138 25.25 -3.51 -8.05
C GLU A 138 24.41 -3.71 -6.78
N LEU A 139 23.29 -2.99 -6.60
CA LEU A 139 22.42 -3.13 -5.43
C LEU A 139 21.81 -4.53 -5.31
N ASN A 140 21.42 -5.14 -6.44
CA ASN A 140 20.87 -6.49 -6.44
C ASN A 140 21.91 -7.59 -6.13
N SER A 141 23.19 -7.31 -6.32
CA SER A 141 24.28 -8.26 -6.01
C SER A 141 24.64 -8.33 -4.53
N LEU A 142 24.13 -7.40 -3.71
CA LEU A 142 24.40 -7.38 -2.27
C LEU A 142 23.62 -8.48 -1.53
N ASP A 143 24.25 -9.09 -0.53
CA ASP A 143 23.62 -10.09 0.36
C ASP A 143 22.67 -9.44 1.39
N TYR A 144 22.60 -8.14 1.43
CA TYR A 144 21.75 -7.34 2.32
C TYR A 144 21.11 -6.19 1.55
N THR A 145 20.14 -5.52 2.15
CA THR A 145 19.54 -4.30 1.58
C THR A 145 20.29 -3.08 2.12
N ASP A 146 20.94 -2.33 1.22
CA ASP A 146 21.49 -1.01 1.51
C ASP A 146 20.39 0.04 1.31
N TYR A 147 19.60 0.29 2.36
CA TYR A 147 18.43 1.17 2.31
C TYR A 147 18.78 2.60 1.90
N GLU A 148 19.89 3.14 2.41
CA GLU A 148 20.34 4.47 2.08
C GLU A 148 20.78 4.59 0.62
N ALA A 149 21.42 3.57 0.06
CA ALA A 149 21.79 3.55 -1.35
C ALA A 149 20.55 3.39 -2.24
N VAL A 150 19.60 2.55 -1.84
CA VAL A 150 18.30 2.39 -2.54
C VAL A 150 17.55 3.72 -2.59
N GLU A 151 17.42 4.39 -1.46
CA GLU A 151 16.72 5.68 -1.36
C GLU A 151 17.38 6.73 -2.27
N ARG A 152 18.70 6.88 -2.17
CA ARG A 152 19.46 7.84 -3.02
C ARG A 152 19.27 7.56 -4.52
N VAL A 153 19.32 6.29 -4.92
CA VAL A 153 19.17 5.91 -6.35
C VAL A 153 17.77 6.21 -6.84
N LYS A 154 16.75 5.86 -6.06
CA LYS A 154 15.35 6.09 -6.45
C LYS A 154 14.99 7.57 -6.45
N ASP A 155 15.41 8.34 -5.44
CA ASP A 155 15.18 9.79 -5.39
C ASP A 155 15.85 10.50 -6.58
N GLU A 156 17.12 10.18 -6.88
CA GLU A 156 17.84 10.76 -8.04
C GLU A 156 17.10 10.46 -9.34
N TYR A 157 16.67 9.21 -9.58
CA TYR A 157 15.88 8.86 -10.76
C TYR A 157 14.59 9.67 -10.84
N MET A 158 13.85 9.73 -9.74
CA MET A 158 12.57 10.41 -9.66
C MET A 158 12.70 11.92 -9.87
N ARG A 159 13.76 12.56 -9.35
CA ARG A 159 14.03 14.00 -9.59
C ARG A 159 14.30 14.26 -11.07
N ILE A 160 15.14 13.46 -11.70
CA ILE A 160 15.42 13.60 -13.15
C ILE A 160 14.13 13.42 -13.95
N LYS A 161 13.36 12.37 -13.63
CA LYS A 161 12.09 12.11 -14.30
C LYS A 161 11.07 13.21 -14.11
N TYR A 162 10.96 13.73 -12.90
CA TYR A 162 10.08 14.85 -12.59
C TYR A 162 10.44 16.09 -13.42
N GLU A 163 11.72 16.46 -13.49
CA GLU A 163 12.17 17.57 -14.34
C GLU A 163 11.81 17.37 -15.83
N GLU A 164 11.80 16.13 -16.30
CA GLU A 164 11.43 15.83 -17.69
C GLU A 164 9.93 15.99 -17.99
N VAL A 165 9.08 15.89 -16.97
CA VAL A 165 7.61 15.81 -17.16
C VAL A 165 6.81 16.92 -16.46
N LYS A 166 7.40 17.65 -15.52
CA LYS A 166 6.71 18.60 -14.63
C LYS A 166 5.82 19.61 -15.36
N ASP A 167 6.25 20.12 -16.51
CA ASP A 167 5.48 21.10 -17.32
C ASP A 167 4.21 20.50 -17.94
N LYS A 168 4.09 19.18 -17.94
CA LYS A 168 2.94 18.45 -18.50
C LYS A 168 1.99 17.95 -17.43
N LEU A 169 2.39 17.92 -16.17
CA LEU A 169 1.58 17.36 -15.08
C LEU A 169 0.23 18.08 -14.89
N ASP A 170 0.19 19.41 -15.15
CA ASP A 170 -1.06 20.16 -15.09
C ASP A 170 -2.08 19.79 -16.18
N LYS A 171 -1.62 19.07 -17.21
CA LYS A 171 -2.44 18.57 -18.31
C LYS A 171 -2.70 17.07 -18.19
N ASP A 172 -2.11 16.40 -17.20
CA ASP A 172 -2.38 14.98 -16.90
C ASP A 172 -3.61 14.88 -16.00
N ASP A 173 -4.70 14.42 -16.59
CA ASP A 173 -5.98 14.30 -15.86
C ASP A 173 -5.90 13.30 -14.70
N ASN A 174 -5.08 12.24 -14.82
CA ASN A 174 -4.91 11.26 -13.75
C ASN A 174 -4.16 11.87 -12.56
N PHE A 175 -3.08 12.62 -12.82
CA PHE A 175 -2.35 13.32 -11.78
C PHE A 175 -3.23 14.37 -11.09
N ARG A 176 -3.96 15.17 -11.87
CA ARG A 176 -4.88 16.19 -11.34
C ARG A 176 -5.98 15.57 -10.46
N THR A 177 -6.57 14.48 -10.92
CA THR A 177 -7.59 13.74 -10.16
C THR A 177 -6.99 13.21 -8.86
N PHE A 178 -5.81 12.58 -8.91
CA PHE A 178 -5.12 12.12 -7.71
C PHE A 178 -4.89 13.25 -6.69
N ILE A 179 -4.40 14.40 -7.14
CA ILE A 179 -4.20 15.57 -6.28
C ILE A 179 -5.52 16.05 -5.66
N ALA A 180 -6.58 16.17 -6.46
CA ALA A 180 -7.89 16.64 -5.99
C ALA A 180 -8.49 15.69 -4.93
N ASP A 181 -8.46 14.39 -5.20
CA ASP A 181 -9.05 13.36 -4.34
C ASP A 181 -8.27 13.17 -3.03
N ASN A 182 -6.97 13.47 -3.03
CA ASN A 182 -6.07 13.18 -1.91
C ASN A 182 -5.56 14.43 -1.16
N LYS A 183 -5.96 15.63 -1.55
CA LYS A 183 -5.46 16.89 -0.97
C LYS A 183 -5.59 16.93 0.56
N THR A 184 -6.61 16.32 1.12
CA THR A 184 -6.90 16.35 2.55
C THR A 184 -5.75 15.80 3.41
N TRP A 185 -5.12 14.72 2.98
CA TRP A 185 -3.99 14.12 3.68
C TRP A 185 -2.65 14.52 3.05
N LEU A 186 -2.63 14.74 1.75
CA LEU A 186 -1.39 15.02 1.01
C LEU A 186 -0.81 16.39 1.36
N LEU A 187 -1.65 17.39 1.63
CA LEU A 187 -1.23 18.72 2.03
C LEU A 187 -0.47 18.71 3.38
N PRO A 188 -1.02 18.20 4.50
CA PRO A 188 -0.25 18.12 5.73
C PRO A 188 0.97 17.20 5.64
N TYR A 189 0.89 16.10 4.89
CA TYR A 189 2.01 15.20 4.68
C TYR A 189 3.18 15.87 3.95
N THR A 190 2.92 16.56 2.83
CA THR A 190 3.97 17.27 2.10
C THR A 190 4.59 18.38 2.94
N ALA A 191 3.78 19.15 3.69
CA ALA A 191 4.27 20.17 4.59
C ALA A 191 5.16 19.57 5.70
N PHE A 192 4.75 18.42 6.27
CA PHE A 192 5.54 17.67 7.25
C PHE A 192 6.90 17.26 6.66
N CYS A 193 6.91 16.65 5.46
CA CYS A 193 8.15 16.25 4.81
C CYS A 193 9.09 17.44 4.58
N LEU A 194 8.58 18.56 4.08
CA LEU A 194 9.38 19.75 3.83
C LEU A 194 9.97 20.32 5.12
N LEU A 195 9.19 20.38 6.20
CA LEU A 195 9.65 20.87 7.49
C LEU A 195 10.64 19.90 8.14
N ARG A 196 10.44 18.59 7.99
CA ARG A 196 11.41 17.56 8.41
C ARG A 196 12.77 17.79 7.75
N GLU A 197 12.80 17.99 6.43
CA GLU A 197 14.04 18.26 5.69
C GLU A 197 14.71 19.57 6.14
N ALA A 198 13.93 20.63 6.26
CA ALA A 198 14.44 21.94 6.66
C ALA A 198 15.04 21.91 8.08
N ASN A 199 14.44 21.16 9.01
CA ASN A 199 14.88 21.03 10.38
C ASN A 199 15.82 19.83 10.61
N ARG A 200 16.02 18.94 9.61
CA ARG A 200 16.82 17.71 9.70
C ARG A 200 16.38 16.77 10.84
N THR A 201 15.10 16.76 11.13
CA THR A 201 14.49 15.91 12.15
C THR A 201 12.98 15.80 11.91
N ALA A 202 12.43 14.59 12.06
CA ALA A 202 10.98 14.38 12.06
C ALA A 202 10.30 14.83 13.36
N ARG A 203 11.09 15.10 14.42
CA ARG A 203 10.57 15.52 15.72
C ARG A 203 10.03 16.93 15.63
N PHE A 204 8.76 17.06 15.29
CA PHE A 204 8.14 18.38 15.08
C PHE A 204 8.13 19.28 16.34
N ALA A 205 8.24 18.71 17.55
CA ALA A 205 8.41 19.49 18.76
C ALA A 205 9.66 20.43 18.73
N ASP A 206 10.66 20.08 17.91
CA ASP A 206 11.90 20.84 17.76
C ASP A 206 11.84 21.87 16.59
N TRP A 207 10.71 22.01 15.88
CA TRP A 207 10.56 22.88 14.70
C TRP A 207 10.23 24.36 15.05
N GLY A 208 10.41 24.78 16.30
CA GLY A 208 10.15 26.16 16.72
C GLY A 208 8.71 26.58 16.48
N GLU A 209 8.49 27.62 15.70
CA GLU A 209 7.14 28.10 15.37
C GLU A 209 6.28 27.08 14.59
N ASN A 210 6.90 26.16 13.88
CA ASN A 210 6.22 25.13 13.12
C ASN A 210 5.93 23.85 13.94
N ALA A 211 6.26 23.83 15.24
CA ALA A 211 5.94 22.71 16.14
C ALA A 211 4.42 22.47 16.27
N VAL A 212 3.63 23.51 16.10
CA VAL A 212 2.17 23.45 16.05
C VAL A 212 1.72 23.59 14.61
N TYR A 213 0.85 22.69 14.18
CA TYR A 213 0.31 22.71 12.82
C TYR A 213 -0.46 23.99 12.55
N ASP A 214 -0.12 24.67 11.48
CA ASP A 214 -0.84 25.82 10.93
C ASP A 214 -1.22 25.51 9.47
N TYR A 215 -2.53 25.44 9.21
CA TYR A 215 -3.05 25.17 7.87
C TYR A 215 -2.58 26.19 6.82
N ARG A 216 -2.50 27.49 7.19
CA ARG A 216 -2.05 28.54 6.26
C ARG A 216 -0.60 28.33 5.86
N LYS A 217 0.24 27.95 6.81
CA LYS A 217 1.65 27.62 6.54
C LYS A 217 1.79 26.38 5.69
N ALA A 218 0.99 25.35 5.95
CA ALA A 218 0.96 24.16 5.12
C ALA A 218 0.49 24.47 3.68
N GLU A 219 -0.48 25.37 3.52
CA GLU A 219 -0.97 25.81 2.22
C GLU A 219 0.06 26.69 1.47
N GLU A 220 0.86 27.49 2.16
CA GLU A 220 2.00 28.19 1.57
C GLU A 220 3.05 27.20 1.04
N LEU A 221 3.42 26.20 1.85
CA LEU A 221 4.37 25.15 1.48
C LEU A 221 3.87 24.29 0.32
N TRP A 222 2.56 24.00 0.28
CA TRP A 222 1.93 23.25 -0.80
C TRP A 222 2.19 23.83 -2.19
N ASN A 223 2.32 25.13 -2.31
CA ASN A 223 2.55 25.82 -3.58
C ASN A 223 4.00 25.80 -4.05
N CYS A 224 4.92 25.18 -3.31
CA CYS A 224 6.31 25.07 -3.73
C CYS A 224 6.55 23.83 -4.63
N GLU A 225 7.66 23.89 -5.37
CA GLU A 225 8.04 22.84 -6.32
C GLU A 225 8.32 21.48 -5.63
N ASP A 226 8.93 21.52 -4.44
CA ASP A 226 9.23 20.30 -3.69
C ASP A 226 7.97 19.60 -3.17
N ALA A 227 6.93 20.33 -2.77
CA ALA A 227 5.64 19.74 -2.41
C ALA A 227 5.00 19.02 -3.61
N ARG A 228 5.12 19.63 -4.78
CA ARG A 228 4.65 19.02 -6.04
C ARG A 228 5.45 17.79 -6.42
N TYR A 229 6.76 17.79 -6.19
CA TYR A 229 7.62 16.63 -6.37
C TYR A 229 7.24 15.49 -5.43
N ILE A 230 7.03 15.75 -4.14
CA ILE A 230 6.57 14.74 -3.17
C ILE A 230 5.21 14.17 -3.61
N SER A 231 4.30 15.03 -4.08
CA SER A 231 3.00 14.60 -4.61
C SER A 231 3.12 13.73 -5.85
N PHE A 232 4.09 14.00 -6.72
CA PHE A 232 4.40 13.18 -7.88
C PHE A 232 4.90 11.78 -7.49
N ILE A 233 5.74 11.67 -6.47
CA ILE A 233 6.17 10.38 -5.91
C ILE A 233 4.96 9.60 -5.41
N GLN A 234 4.10 10.21 -4.60
CA GLN A 234 2.92 9.56 -4.04
C GLN A 234 1.92 9.13 -5.13
N TYR A 235 1.75 9.93 -6.17
CA TYR A 235 0.93 9.57 -7.33
C TYR A 235 1.41 8.27 -8.00
N HIS A 236 2.70 8.14 -8.24
CA HIS A 236 3.27 6.93 -8.83
C HIS A 236 3.13 5.73 -7.89
N LEU A 237 3.40 5.88 -6.61
CA LEU A 237 3.27 4.81 -5.61
C LEU A 237 1.83 4.28 -5.53
N HIS A 238 0.85 5.16 -5.39
CA HIS A 238 -0.56 4.77 -5.34
C HIS A 238 -1.03 4.12 -6.64
N THR A 239 -0.58 4.64 -7.78
CA THR A 239 -0.90 4.06 -9.09
C THR A 239 -0.30 2.66 -9.24
N GLN A 240 0.94 2.46 -8.82
CA GLN A 240 1.63 1.17 -8.92
C GLN A 240 1.06 0.14 -7.96
N LEU A 241 0.77 0.51 -6.70
CA LEU A 241 0.12 -0.39 -5.74
C LEU A 241 -1.28 -0.82 -6.24
N LYS A 242 -2.07 0.13 -6.76
CA LYS A 242 -3.38 -0.16 -7.35
C LYS A 242 -3.25 -1.17 -8.50
N ARG A 243 -2.32 -0.95 -9.43
CA ARG A 243 -2.07 -1.87 -10.56
C ARG A 243 -1.62 -3.25 -10.08
N ALA A 244 -0.74 -3.32 -9.08
CA ALA A 244 -0.30 -4.60 -8.52
C ALA A 244 -1.46 -5.35 -7.86
N ALA A 245 -2.36 -4.65 -7.15
CA ALA A 245 -3.54 -5.23 -6.53
C ALA A 245 -4.56 -5.72 -7.57
N GLU A 246 -4.82 -4.93 -8.61
CA GLU A 246 -5.69 -5.31 -9.73
C GLU A 246 -5.14 -6.54 -10.46
N HIS A 247 -3.83 -6.56 -10.77
CA HIS A 247 -3.16 -7.70 -11.38
C HIS A 247 -3.26 -8.98 -10.53
N ALA A 248 -3.01 -8.87 -9.22
CA ALA A 248 -3.16 -10.00 -8.30
C ALA A 248 -4.61 -10.53 -8.29
N ALA A 249 -5.60 -9.64 -8.27
CA ALA A 249 -7.02 -10.01 -8.31
C ALA A 249 -7.40 -10.73 -9.61
N GLU A 250 -6.90 -10.29 -10.77
CA GLU A 250 -7.07 -10.96 -12.06
C GLU A 250 -6.48 -12.38 -12.06
N LYS A 251 -5.41 -12.63 -11.31
CA LYS A 251 -4.81 -13.95 -11.09
C LYS A 251 -5.54 -14.77 -10.03
N GLY A 252 -6.58 -14.24 -9.41
CA GLY A 252 -7.32 -14.88 -8.32
C GLY A 252 -6.54 -14.94 -7.01
N ILE A 253 -5.63 -13.99 -6.78
CA ILE A 253 -4.86 -13.80 -5.56
C ILE A 253 -5.46 -12.62 -4.79
N ALA A 254 -5.88 -12.87 -3.55
CA ALA A 254 -6.30 -11.81 -2.63
C ALA A 254 -5.07 -11.27 -1.89
N ILE A 255 -4.81 -9.96 -2.04
CA ILE A 255 -3.81 -9.29 -1.20
C ILE A 255 -4.44 -8.96 0.14
N MET A 256 -3.82 -9.44 1.22
CA MET A 256 -4.16 -9.08 2.59
C MET A 256 -3.10 -8.10 3.08
N GLY A 257 -3.48 -6.82 3.16
CA GLY A 257 -2.63 -5.79 3.75
C GLY A 257 -2.48 -5.97 5.25
N ASP A 258 -1.45 -5.40 5.81
CA ASP A 258 -1.28 -5.26 7.25
C ASP A 258 -1.41 -3.78 7.61
N MET A 259 -2.17 -3.50 8.65
CA MET A 259 -2.45 -2.14 9.10
C MET A 259 -1.61 -1.85 10.33
N PRO A 260 -0.77 -0.81 10.33
CA PRO A 260 -0.09 -0.36 11.53
C PRO A 260 -1.09 -0.04 12.64
N ILE A 261 -0.85 -0.54 13.86
CA ILE A 261 -1.75 -0.34 15.01
C ILE A 261 -1.81 1.14 15.43
N GLY A 262 -0.77 1.91 15.14
CA GLY A 262 -0.68 3.33 15.42
C GLY A 262 0.33 4.03 14.52
N VAL A 263 0.39 5.35 14.66
CA VAL A 263 1.39 6.20 14.00
C VAL A 263 2.51 6.55 14.97
N SER A 264 3.68 6.93 14.43
CA SER A 264 4.73 7.54 15.24
C SER A 264 4.21 8.82 15.90
N ARG A 265 4.74 9.12 17.10
CA ARG A 265 4.51 10.44 17.74
C ARG A 265 5.01 11.59 16.87
N ASP A 266 6.04 11.33 16.08
CA ASP A 266 6.63 12.29 15.14
C ASP A 266 6.14 11.95 13.72
N SER A 267 4.81 11.99 13.51
CA SER A 267 4.13 11.73 12.24
C SER A 267 3.35 12.94 11.75
N ALA A 268 3.03 12.95 10.47
CA ALA A 268 2.22 13.99 9.85
C ALA A 268 0.82 14.05 10.47
N GLU A 269 0.22 12.90 10.79
CA GLU A 269 -1.10 12.84 11.41
C GLU A 269 -1.08 13.33 12.86
N ALA A 270 -0.07 12.95 13.66
CA ALA A 270 0.05 13.41 15.04
C ALA A 270 0.30 14.91 15.09
N TRP A 271 1.07 15.45 14.14
CA TRP A 271 1.32 16.89 14.02
C TRP A 271 0.08 17.65 13.57
N ALA A 272 -0.62 17.16 12.53
CA ALA A 272 -1.76 17.87 11.95
C ALA A 272 -3.07 17.68 12.74
N ASN A 273 -3.22 16.58 13.48
CA ASN A 273 -4.45 16.21 14.19
C ASN A 273 -4.20 15.80 15.65
N PRO A 274 -3.59 16.65 16.48
CA PRO A 274 -3.17 16.31 17.85
C PRO A 274 -4.34 15.99 18.80
N ALA A 275 -5.57 16.24 18.39
CA ALA A 275 -6.76 15.88 19.17
C ALA A 275 -7.19 14.41 18.99
N ILE A 276 -6.64 13.73 17.98
CA ILE A 276 -6.97 12.32 17.67
C ILE A 276 -5.81 11.40 18.09
N PHE A 277 -4.57 11.88 18.00
CA PHE A 277 -3.35 11.11 18.22
C PHE A 277 -2.59 11.50 19.49
#